data_af7f2eaef1ac10a7bc8ed23f36e1b0fe
#
_entry.id   af7f2eaef1ac10a7bc8ed23f36e1b0fe
#
_cell.length_a   1.000
_cell.length_b   1.000
_cell.length_c   1.000
_cell.angle_alpha   90.00
_cell.angle_beta   90.00
_cell.angle_gamma   90.00
#
_symmetry.space_group_name_H-M   'P 1'
#
loop_
_entity.id
_entity.type
_entity.pdbx_description
1 polymer ?
#
loop_
_entity_poly.entity_id
_entity_poly.type
_entity_poly.pdbx_seq_one_letter_code
_entity_poly.pdbx_strand_id
1 'polypeptide(L)'
;MSLAGKKILVVEDDGIIALDIAGELKQAGCTVIGPAPDLETAVVLAEAQHVDAAVLDVFLEGSYVWPLAAMLAARAIPFIFLTGFGGFLEFPACLASVRCLDKPARPGAIKRELDRLLDAEPKIVPRSAA
;
A
#
# COMPACT_ATOMS: atom_id res chain seq x y z
N MET A 1 2.54 9.80 14.20
CA MET A 1 2.60 10.12 13.89
C MET A 1 2.93 10.17 13.05
N SER A 2 3.19 9.44 12.87
CA SER A 2 2.98 9.99 11.77
C SER A 2 3.73 9.53 10.58
N LEU A 3 3.39 10.09 9.46
CA LEU A 3 3.96 9.65 8.20
C LEU A 3 5.25 10.39 7.86
N ALA A 4 5.63 11.37 8.64
CA ALA A 4 6.82 12.15 8.31
C ALA A 4 8.05 11.24 8.24
N GLY A 5 8.76 11.31 7.15
CA GLY A 5 9.98 10.52 6.96
C GLY A 5 9.76 9.07 6.57
N LYS A 6 8.53 8.61 6.53
CA LYS A 6 8.26 7.22 6.15
C LYS A 6 8.39 7.04 4.64
N LYS A 7 8.86 5.87 4.23
CA LYS A 7 9.04 5.56 2.81
C LYS A 7 7.89 4.69 2.35
N ILE A 8 7.10 5.25 1.45
CA ILE A 8 5.85 4.63 1.03
C ILE A 8 5.94 4.25 -0.44
N LEU A 9 5.78 2.96 -0.73
CA LEU A 9 5.75 2.48 -2.10
C LEU A 9 4.35 2.71 -2.67
N VAL A 10 4.27 3.33 -3.84
CA VAL A 10 3.00 3.57 -4.51
C VAL A 10 2.99 2.78 -5.79
N VAL A 11 1.96 1.97 -5.99
CA VAL A 11 1.82 1.12 -7.18
C VAL A 11 0.48 1.42 -7.82
N GLU A 12 0.52 2.04 -8.99
CA GLU A 12 -0.69 2.50 -9.67
C GLU A 12 -0.35 2.69 -11.15
N ASP A 13 -1.12 2.09 -12.04
CA ASP A 13 -0.84 2.19 -13.48
C ASP A 13 -1.46 3.43 -14.12
N ASP A 14 -2.41 4.09 -13.49
CA ASP A 14 -2.96 5.34 -14.02
C ASP A 14 -2.09 6.49 -13.56
N GLY A 15 -1.43 7.15 -14.51
CA GLY A 15 -0.46 8.19 -14.16
C GLY A 15 -1.05 9.36 -13.39
N ILE A 16 -2.29 9.74 -13.67
CA ILE A 16 -2.91 10.86 -12.99
C ILE A 16 -3.21 10.49 -11.54
N ILE A 17 -3.78 9.31 -11.35
CA ILE A 17 -4.07 8.85 -9.99
C ILE A 17 -2.78 8.67 -9.21
N ALA A 18 -1.75 8.14 -9.87
CA ALA A 18 -0.46 7.95 -9.23
C ALA A 18 0.13 9.27 -8.74
N LEU A 19 0.03 10.31 -9.55
CA LEU A 19 0.52 11.63 -9.16
C LEU A 19 -0.26 12.22 -8.01
N ASP A 20 -1.56 12.02 -8.00
CA ASP A 20 -2.39 12.50 -6.89
C ASP A 20 -2.00 11.84 -5.59
N ILE A 21 -1.82 10.53 -5.62
CA ILE A 21 -1.44 9.79 -4.42
C ILE A 21 -0.06 10.25 -3.95
N ALA A 22 0.88 10.33 -4.87
CA ALA A 22 2.24 10.74 -4.52
C ALA A 22 2.24 12.16 -3.94
N GLY A 23 1.44 13.06 -4.51
CA GLY A 23 1.35 14.43 -4.01
C GLY A 23 0.81 14.50 -2.60
N GLU A 24 -0.23 13.74 -2.33
CA GLU A 24 -0.82 13.71 -1.00
C GLU A 24 0.20 13.21 0.03
N LEU A 25 0.92 12.16 -0.31
CA LEU A 25 1.89 11.58 0.60
C LEU A 25 3.08 12.51 0.83
N LYS A 26 3.54 13.16 -0.22
CA LYS A 26 4.64 14.11 -0.07
C LYS A 26 4.24 15.27 0.82
N GLN A 27 3.01 15.73 0.71
CA GLN A 27 2.54 16.80 1.57
C GLN A 27 2.47 16.35 3.02
N ALA A 28 2.30 15.08 3.26
CA ALA A 28 2.29 14.56 4.62
C ALA A 28 3.70 14.29 5.15
N GLY A 29 4.73 14.59 4.35
CA GLY A 29 6.10 14.41 4.79
C GLY A 29 6.72 13.08 4.44
N CYS A 30 6.03 12.25 3.66
CA CYS A 30 6.56 10.96 3.27
C CYS A 30 7.57 11.07 2.15
N THR A 31 8.42 10.08 2.06
CA THR A 31 9.22 9.86 0.87
C THR A 31 8.47 8.83 0.03
N VAL A 32 8.20 9.15 -1.21
CA VAL A 32 7.46 8.27 -2.10
C VAL A 32 8.44 7.43 -2.91
N ILE A 33 8.25 6.11 -2.90
CA ILE A 33 9.02 5.19 -3.72
C ILE A 33 8.13 4.87 -4.92
N GLY A 34 8.59 5.18 -6.10
CA GLY A 34 7.78 5.06 -7.30
C GLY A 34 7.22 6.40 -7.68
N PRO A 35 6.01 6.48 -8.20
CA PRO A 35 5.02 5.39 -8.37
C PRO A 35 5.46 4.37 -9.39
N ALA A 36 5.17 3.11 -9.10
CA ALA A 36 5.46 2.02 -10.02
C ALA A 36 4.22 1.74 -10.86
N PRO A 37 4.32 1.74 -12.17
CA PRO A 37 3.13 1.56 -13.01
C PRO A 37 2.76 0.11 -13.27
N ASP A 38 3.63 -0.81 -12.90
CA ASP A 38 3.38 -2.22 -13.17
C ASP A 38 3.99 -3.07 -12.06
N LEU A 39 3.61 -4.33 -12.08
CA LEU A 39 4.01 -5.25 -11.03
C LEU A 39 5.52 -5.47 -11.01
N GLU A 40 6.13 -5.61 -12.17
CA GLU A 40 7.54 -5.89 -12.24
C GLU A 40 8.37 -4.76 -11.65
N THR A 41 8.06 -3.52 -12.02
CA THR A 41 8.76 -2.37 -11.48
C THR A 41 8.56 -2.27 -9.98
N ALA A 42 7.34 -2.56 -9.52
CA ALA A 42 7.05 -2.48 -8.11
C ALA A 42 7.87 -3.50 -7.30
N VAL A 43 7.99 -4.71 -7.82
CA VAL A 43 8.78 -5.74 -7.14
C VAL A 43 10.24 -5.33 -7.06
N VAL A 44 10.78 -4.80 -8.17
CA VAL A 44 12.17 -4.36 -8.20
C VAL A 44 12.41 -3.27 -7.16
N LEU A 45 11.50 -2.29 -7.10
CA LEU A 45 11.66 -1.20 -6.15
C LEU A 45 11.55 -1.70 -4.71
N ALA A 46 10.61 -2.62 -4.47
CA ALA A 46 10.42 -3.15 -3.12
C ALA A 46 11.63 -3.96 -2.65
N GLU A 47 12.30 -4.61 -3.58
CA GLU A 47 13.48 -5.38 -3.22
C GLU A 47 14.72 -4.52 -3.05
N ALA A 48 14.79 -3.41 -3.76
CA ALA A 48 15.98 -2.58 -3.75
C ALA A 48 15.99 -1.55 -2.64
N GLN A 49 14.86 -1.23 -2.07
CA GLN A 49 14.77 -0.14 -1.10
C GLN A 49 14.01 -0.55 0.14
N HIS A 50 14.25 0.16 1.22
CA HIS A 50 13.50 -0.02 2.44
C HIS A 50 12.10 0.57 2.24
N VAL A 51 11.07 -0.19 2.54
CA VAL A 51 9.69 0.25 2.39
C VAL A 51 9.03 0.17 3.76
N ASP A 52 8.46 1.27 4.21
CA ASP A 52 7.75 1.29 5.49
C ASP A 52 6.29 0.87 5.33
N ALA A 53 5.68 1.22 4.22
CA ALA A 53 4.30 0.83 3.93
C ALA A 53 4.07 1.00 2.43
N ALA A 54 2.93 0.51 1.95
CA ALA A 54 2.64 0.59 0.52
C ALA A 54 1.17 0.86 0.24
N VAL A 55 0.92 1.47 -0.91
CA VAL A 55 -0.42 1.69 -1.45
C VAL A 55 -0.46 0.98 -2.79
N LEU A 56 -1.31 -0.02 -2.91
CA LEU A 56 -1.30 -0.92 -4.05
C LEU A 56 -2.63 -0.91 -4.79
N ASP A 57 -2.58 -0.58 -6.09
CA ASP A 57 -3.72 -0.83 -6.95
C ASP A 57 -3.86 -2.34 -7.07
N VAL A 58 -5.07 -2.85 -6.99
CA VAL A 58 -5.30 -4.28 -7.01
C VAL A 58 -5.01 -4.87 -8.39
N PHE A 59 -5.37 -4.16 -9.45
CA PHE A 59 -5.21 -4.68 -10.80
C PHE A 59 -4.38 -3.71 -11.63
N LEU A 60 -3.29 -4.23 -12.20
CA LEU A 60 -2.34 -3.41 -12.96
C LEU A 60 -2.22 -3.98 -14.37
N GLU A 61 -2.94 -3.37 -15.32
CA GLU A 61 -2.78 -3.76 -16.72
C GLU A 61 -2.65 -5.24 -16.95
N GLY A 62 -3.65 -5.96 -16.61
CA GLY A 62 -3.67 -7.39 -16.88
C GLY A 62 -3.14 -8.29 -15.78
N SER A 63 -2.65 -7.70 -14.70
CA SER A 63 -2.10 -8.52 -13.60
C SER A 63 -2.66 -8.07 -12.27
N TYR A 64 -3.04 -9.02 -11.45
CA TYR A 64 -3.39 -8.70 -10.08
C TYR A 64 -2.11 -8.48 -9.27
N VAL A 65 -2.21 -7.67 -8.26
CA VAL A 65 -1.06 -7.29 -7.44
C VAL A 65 -0.71 -8.34 -6.39
N TRP A 66 -1.40 -9.45 -6.40
CA TRP A 66 -1.27 -10.46 -5.34
C TRP A 66 0.18 -10.90 -5.06
N PRO A 67 1.03 -11.13 -6.07
CA PRO A 67 2.40 -11.56 -5.75
C PRO A 67 3.17 -10.54 -4.94
N LEU A 68 2.99 -9.27 -5.26
CA LEU A 68 3.66 -8.22 -4.50
C LEU A 68 3.07 -8.11 -3.10
N ALA A 69 1.76 -8.19 -2.99
CA ALA A 69 1.10 -8.13 -1.68
C ALA A 69 1.57 -9.26 -0.78
N ALA A 70 1.70 -10.47 -1.33
CA ALA A 70 2.17 -11.61 -0.55
C ALA A 70 3.62 -11.39 -0.08
N MET A 71 4.45 -10.81 -0.94
CA MET A 71 5.82 -10.54 -0.58
C MET A 71 5.90 -9.51 0.56
N LEU A 72 5.11 -8.45 0.47
CA LEU A 72 5.10 -7.44 1.51
C LEU A 72 4.58 -8.00 2.83
N ALA A 73 3.53 -8.82 2.74
CA ALA A 73 2.98 -9.44 3.96
C ALA A 73 4.02 -10.35 4.62
N ALA A 74 4.75 -11.10 3.82
CA ALA A 74 5.78 -11.99 4.35
C ALA A 74 6.89 -11.21 5.04
N ARG A 75 7.10 -9.97 4.66
CA ARG A 75 8.10 -9.11 5.27
C ARG A 75 7.54 -8.23 6.36
N ALA A 76 6.27 -8.42 6.70
CA ALA A 76 5.58 -7.64 7.72
C ALA A 76 5.53 -6.15 7.37
N ILE A 77 5.48 -5.81 6.08
CA ILE A 77 5.33 -4.45 5.63
C ILE A 77 3.85 -4.18 5.44
N PRO A 78 3.25 -3.23 6.16
CA PRO A 78 1.82 -2.97 6.05
C PRO A 78 1.48 -2.29 4.72
N PHE A 79 0.28 -2.55 4.22
CA PHE A 79 -0.14 -1.94 2.98
C PHE A 79 -1.66 -1.85 2.93
N ILE A 80 -2.16 -1.02 2.02
CA ILE A 80 -3.59 -0.93 1.75
C ILE A 80 -3.78 -1.13 0.26
N PHE A 81 -4.97 -1.57 -0.11
CA PHE A 81 -5.33 -1.72 -1.52
C PHE A 81 -6.21 -0.56 -1.97
N LEU A 82 -6.12 -0.25 -3.25
CA LEU A 82 -7.06 0.64 -3.92
C LEU A 82 -7.68 -0.13 -5.07
N THR A 83 -8.97 0.02 -5.29
CA THR A 83 -9.62 -0.66 -6.39
C THR A 83 -10.75 0.17 -6.97
N GLY A 84 -10.95 0.09 -8.27
CA GLY A 84 -12.10 0.67 -8.92
C GLY A 84 -13.25 -0.32 -9.07
N PHE A 85 -13.08 -1.56 -8.58
CA PHE A 85 -14.10 -2.58 -8.76
C PHE A 85 -15.10 -2.69 -7.62
N GLY A 86 -14.88 -2.00 -6.53
CA GLY A 86 -15.80 -2.03 -5.40
C GLY A 86 -15.90 -3.43 -4.81
N GLY A 87 -17.08 -3.85 -4.53
CA GLY A 87 -17.30 -5.12 -3.89
C GLY A 87 -17.28 -6.33 -4.79
N PHE A 88 -16.97 -6.14 -6.07
CA PHE A 88 -17.01 -7.25 -6.99
C PHE A 88 -15.73 -8.05 -7.06
N LEU A 89 -14.73 -7.66 -6.29
CA LEU A 89 -13.46 -8.31 -6.39
C LEU A 89 -13.32 -9.37 -5.34
N GLU A 90 -12.78 -10.52 -5.71
CA GLU A 90 -12.50 -11.56 -4.75
C GLU A 90 -11.05 -11.54 -4.38
N PHE A 91 -10.75 -11.44 -3.12
CA PHE A 91 -9.39 -11.41 -2.63
C PHE A 91 -8.93 -12.79 -2.19
N PRO A 92 -7.66 -13.12 -2.35
CA PRO A 92 -7.14 -14.34 -1.74
C PRO A 92 -7.39 -14.32 -0.24
N ALA A 93 -7.67 -15.49 0.31
CA ALA A 93 -8.04 -15.58 1.72
C ALA A 93 -7.00 -14.94 2.65
N CYS A 94 -5.72 -15.11 2.34
CA CYS A 94 -4.67 -14.55 3.18
C CYS A 94 -4.58 -13.04 3.13
N LEU A 95 -5.25 -12.40 2.17
CA LEU A 95 -5.24 -10.95 2.03
C LEU A 95 -6.61 -10.33 2.30
N ALA A 96 -7.56 -11.13 2.70
CA ALA A 96 -8.93 -10.66 2.82
C ALA A 96 -9.13 -9.61 3.91
N SER A 97 -8.25 -9.58 4.91
CA SER A 97 -8.39 -8.62 6.00
C SER A 97 -7.66 -7.30 5.73
N VAL A 98 -6.96 -7.20 4.61
CA VAL A 98 -6.24 -5.96 4.29
C VAL A 98 -7.25 -4.88 3.90
N ARG A 99 -7.04 -3.68 4.40
CA ARG A 99 -7.94 -2.58 4.09
C ARG A 99 -7.92 -2.26 2.62
N CYS A 100 -9.08 -2.07 2.04
CA CYS A 100 -9.21 -1.74 0.62
C CYS A 100 -10.07 -0.49 0.49
N LEU A 101 -9.55 0.51 -0.20
CA LEU A 101 -10.29 1.74 -0.44
C LEU A 101 -10.73 1.78 -1.89
N ASP A 102 -11.90 2.36 -2.13
CA ASP A 102 -12.41 2.52 -3.49
C ASP A 102 -11.73 3.70 -4.17
N LYS A 103 -11.60 3.63 -5.47
CA LYS A 103 -11.11 4.75 -6.27
C LYS A 103 -12.29 5.52 -6.83
N PRO A 104 -12.23 6.83 -6.81
CA PRO A 104 -11.16 7.65 -6.25
C PRO A 104 -11.28 7.69 -4.73
N ALA A 105 -10.15 7.64 -4.07
CA ALA A 105 -10.16 7.71 -2.62
C ALA A 105 -10.52 9.13 -2.20
N ARG A 106 -11.23 9.26 -1.11
CA ARG A 106 -11.57 10.58 -0.60
C ARG A 106 -10.31 11.30 -0.17
N PRO A 107 -10.30 12.62 -0.24
CA PRO A 107 -9.12 13.36 0.19
C PRO A 107 -8.76 12.98 1.62
N GLY A 108 -7.51 12.64 1.83
CA GLY A 108 -7.02 12.26 3.15
C GLY A 108 -7.27 10.83 3.57
N ALA A 109 -8.04 10.06 2.79
CA ALA A 109 -8.36 8.69 3.18
C ALA A 109 -7.12 7.80 3.20
N ILE A 110 -6.27 7.92 2.20
CA ILE A 110 -5.06 7.11 2.12
C ILE A 110 -4.15 7.46 3.30
N LYS A 111 -3.96 8.75 3.54
CA LYS A 111 -3.13 9.19 4.62
C LYS A 111 -3.64 8.67 5.96
N ARG A 112 -4.93 8.75 6.19
CA ARG A 112 -5.51 8.28 7.45
C ARG A 112 -5.29 6.80 7.67
N GLU A 113 -5.46 6.00 6.61
CA GLU A 113 -5.28 4.56 6.75
C GLU A 113 -3.82 4.21 6.99
N LEU A 114 -2.90 4.91 6.33
CA LEU A 114 -1.50 4.65 6.54
C LEU A 114 -1.07 5.07 7.95
N ASP A 115 -1.57 6.21 8.41
CA ASP A 115 -1.31 6.65 9.79
C ASP A 115 -1.75 5.58 10.77
N ARG A 116 -2.93 5.03 10.56
CA ARG A 116 -3.44 4.03 11.47
C ARG A 116 -2.58 2.77 11.45
N LEU A 117 -2.17 2.33 10.27
CA LEU A 117 -1.36 1.14 10.15
C LEU A 117 0.02 1.32 10.76
N LEU A 118 0.63 2.46 10.57
CA LEU A 118 1.99 2.69 11.05
C LEU A 118 2.04 3.04 12.53
N ASP A 119 0.93 3.58 13.05
CA ASP A 119 0.89 3.86 14.47
C ASP A 119 0.49 2.62 15.25
N ALA A 120 -0.12 1.67 14.60
CA ALA A 120 -0.55 0.49 15.25
C ALA A 120 0.66 -0.22 15.69
N GLU A 121 0.92 -0.40 16.92
CA GLU A 121 2.01 -0.90 17.35
C GLU A 121 1.98 -2.22 17.25
N PRO A 122 2.82 -2.82 16.97
CA PRO A 122 2.86 -4.15 16.74
C PRO A 122 2.70 -4.68 18.06
N LYS A 123 1.89 -4.97 18.45
CA LYS A 123 1.61 -5.35 19.45
C LYS A 123 2.27 -6.32 19.75
N ILE A 124 2.98 -6.57 20.12
CA ILE A 124 3.66 -7.23 20.47
C ILE A 124 3.09 -8.10 21.11
N VAL A 125 2.59 -8.72 20.96
CA VAL A 125 1.99 -9.45 21.34
C VAL A 125 2.54 -10.35 21.73
N PRO A 126 2.66 -10.66 22.42
CA PRO A 126 3.20 -11.48 22.81
C PRO A 126 2.99 -12.55 22.39
N ARG A 127 3.33 -12.96 21.95
CA ARG A 127 3.22 -13.86 21.51
C ARG A 127 3.32 -14.75 22.07
N SER A 128 3.40 -14.65 22.55
CA SER A 128 3.42 -15.34 22.93
C SER A 128 3.11 -15.87 23.14
N ALA A 129 2.88 -15.58 23.22
CA ALA A 129 2.54 -15.95 23.28
C ALA A 129 2.41 -16.43 22.97
N ALA A 130 2.74 -16.49 22.80
CA ALA A 130 2.69 -16.94 22.34
C ALA A 130 2.72 -17.29 22.32
#